data_ac6d4f518eb697622c4fab9b8357b441
#
_entry.id   ac6d4f518eb697622c4fab9b8357b441
#
_cell.length_a   1.000
_cell.length_b   1.000
_cell.length_c   1.000
_cell.angle_alpha   90.00
_cell.angle_beta   90.00
_cell.angle_gamma   90.00
#
_symmetry.space_group_name_H-M   'P 1'
#
loop_
_entity.id
_entity.type
_entity.pdbx_description
1 polymer ?
#
loop_
_entity_poly.entity_id
_entity_poly.type
_entity_poly.pdbx_seq_one_letter_code
_entity_poly.pdbx_strand_id
1 'polypeptide(L)'
;MLHHKLDIQQAENEGITILTLHGKLDMGIGEIALRDFVHSLMDGGNRKLMLNLAAVSDIDGSAIGMLLLLSDEYSKAGGKLVLFNVPRAHGEVYEMARLEATIEIYRDELDATNSFFPDRTVARYDILEYVESQPDEDKNDKT
;
A
#
# COMPACT_ATOMS: atom_id res chain seq x y z
N MET A 1 5.22 -26.14 -2.00
CA MET A 1 5.00 -25.84 -2.15
C MET A 1 4.58 -25.01 -2.02
N LEU A 2 4.16 -24.44 -1.94
CA LEU A 2 3.88 -23.74 -1.93
C LEU A 2 3.80 -22.76 -2.06
N HIS A 3 3.76 -22.20 -1.98
CA HIS A 3 4.02 -21.42 -2.49
C HIS A 3 3.31 -20.20 -2.68
N HIS A 4 2.39 -19.85 -2.35
CA HIS A 4 1.66 -18.67 -2.40
C HIS A 4 1.91 -17.82 -1.21
N LYS A 5 3.14 -17.78 -0.85
CA LYS A 5 3.54 -17.10 0.29
C LYS A 5 3.72 -15.66 -0.06
N LEU A 6 3.38 -14.75 0.80
CA LEU A 6 3.74 -13.36 0.70
C LEU A 6 5.13 -13.18 1.29
N ASP A 7 6.02 -12.61 0.51
CA ASP A 7 7.38 -12.36 0.95
C ASP A 7 7.47 -10.90 1.36
N ILE A 8 8.02 -10.62 2.52
CA ILE A 8 8.08 -9.27 3.07
C ILE A 8 9.55 -8.92 3.33
N GLN A 9 10.02 -7.86 2.67
CA GLN A 9 11.38 -7.38 2.86
C GLN A 9 11.32 -6.04 3.55
N GLN A 10 12.15 -5.85 4.55
CA GLN A 10 12.14 -4.65 5.36
C GLN A 10 13.37 -3.80 5.12
N ALA A 11 13.19 -2.51 4.99
CA ALA A 11 14.27 -1.54 4.89
C ALA A 11 13.92 -0.31 5.70
N GLU A 12 14.90 0.56 5.89
CA GLU A 12 14.69 1.80 6.64
C GLU A 12 15.24 2.94 5.82
N ASN A 13 14.56 4.06 5.83
CA ASN A 13 15.04 5.26 5.15
C ASN A 13 14.51 6.48 5.89
N GLU A 14 15.39 7.33 6.35
CA GLU A 14 15.05 8.58 7.03
C GLU A 14 14.10 8.37 8.23
N GLY A 15 14.31 7.28 8.95
CA GLY A 15 13.49 6.97 10.12
C GLY A 15 12.16 6.30 9.81
N ILE A 16 11.92 5.98 8.55
CA ILE A 16 10.67 5.36 8.12
C ILE A 16 10.96 3.91 7.75
N THR A 17 10.13 3.00 8.21
CA THR A 17 10.24 1.59 7.83
C THR A 17 9.51 1.37 6.52
N ILE A 18 10.13 0.68 5.59
CA ILE A 18 9.56 0.37 4.29
C ILE A 18 9.47 -1.13 4.16
N LEU A 19 8.27 -1.64 3.92
CA LEU A 19 8.08 -3.05 3.65
C LEU A 19 7.77 -3.22 2.17
N THR A 20 8.59 -4.01 1.49
CA THR A 20 8.36 -4.35 0.09
C THR A 20 7.72 -5.73 0.07
N LEU A 21 6.54 -5.81 -0.51
CA LEU A 21 5.74 -7.03 -0.51
C LEU A 21 5.81 -7.70 -1.88
N HIS A 22 6.05 -9.01 -1.88
CA HIS A 22 6.09 -9.78 -3.12
C HIS A 22 5.10 -10.93 -2.99
N GLY A 23 4.19 -11.04 -3.91
CA GLY A 23 3.27 -12.18 -3.98
C GLY A 23 1.84 -11.77 -3.80
N LYS A 24 1.05 -12.63 -3.19
CA LYS A 24 -0.38 -12.41 -3.06
C LYS A 24 -0.74 -11.86 -1.72
N LEU A 25 -1.51 -10.78 -1.73
CA LEU A 25 -2.02 -10.19 -0.52
C LEU A 25 -3.52 -10.49 -0.50
N ASP A 26 -3.87 -11.70 -0.13
CA ASP A 26 -5.23 -12.15 -0.16
C ASP A 26 -5.57 -12.81 1.17
N MET A 27 -6.82 -13.16 1.32
CA MET A 27 -7.30 -13.77 2.55
C MET A 27 -6.52 -15.04 2.85
N GLY A 28 -6.17 -15.22 4.10
CA GLY A 28 -5.42 -16.39 4.51
C GLY A 28 -3.95 -16.07 4.74
N ILE A 29 -3.07 -16.78 4.06
CA ILE A 29 -1.64 -16.75 4.37
C ILE A 29 -1.04 -15.35 4.19
N GLY A 30 -1.32 -14.72 3.07
CA GLY A 30 -0.73 -13.40 2.77
C GLY A 30 -1.20 -12.34 3.74
N GLU A 31 -2.50 -12.32 3.97
CA GLU A 31 -3.09 -11.33 4.86
C GLU A 31 -2.57 -11.50 6.28
N ILE A 32 -2.53 -12.74 6.78
CA ILE A 32 -2.06 -13.03 8.12
C ILE A 32 -0.60 -12.68 8.27
N ALA A 33 0.22 -13.02 7.27
CA ALA A 33 1.65 -12.76 7.33
C ALA A 33 1.92 -11.26 7.44
N LEU A 34 1.23 -10.44 6.65
CA LEU A 34 1.43 -9.00 6.71
C LEU A 34 0.93 -8.43 8.03
N ARG A 35 -0.24 -8.84 8.46
CA ARG A 35 -0.82 -8.33 9.71
C ARG A 35 0.11 -8.61 10.87
N ASP A 36 0.60 -9.83 10.97
CA ASP A 36 1.45 -10.22 12.09
C ASP A 36 2.77 -9.47 12.04
N PHE A 37 3.34 -9.28 10.84
CA PHE A 37 4.59 -8.56 10.69
C PHE A 37 4.41 -7.11 11.13
N VAL A 38 3.34 -6.46 10.70
CA VAL A 38 3.08 -5.07 11.02
C VAL A 38 2.80 -4.89 12.51
N HIS A 39 2.04 -5.81 13.09
CA HIS A 39 1.77 -5.74 14.53
C HIS A 39 3.06 -5.90 15.34
N SER A 40 3.97 -6.74 14.88
CA SER A 40 5.27 -6.89 15.52
C SER A 40 6.06 -5.59 15.47
N LEU A 41 6.02 -4.88 14.33
CA LEU A 41 6.68 -3.59 14.22
C LEU A 41 6.06 -2.57 15.19
N MET A 42 4.74 -2.54 15.27
CA MET A 42 4.06 -1.61 16.17
C MET A 42 4.39 -1.90 17.63
N ASP A 43 4.45 -3.18 17.98
CA ASP A 43 4.81 -3.58 19.33
C ASP A 43 6.22 -3.15 19.69
N GLY A 44 7.10 -3.07 18.71
CA GLY A 44 8.46 -2.59 18.89
C GLY A 44 8.58 -1.07 18.82
N GLY A 45 7.47 -0.36 18.71
CA GLY A 45 7.48 1.09 18.73
C GLY A 45 7.43 1.77 17.36
N ASN A 46 7.26 1.00 16.29
CA ASN A 46 7.23 1.59 14.94
C ASN A 46 5.98 2.47 14.78
N ARG A 47 6.16 3.68 14.26
CA ARG A 47 5.06 4.61 14.04
C ARG A 47 5.07 5.22 12.64
N LYS A 48 6.06 4.87 11.81
CA LYS A 48 6.16 5.40 10.46
C LYS A 48 6.40 4.24 9.51
N LEU A 49 5.41 3.92 8.70
CA LEU A 49 5.46 2.74 7.86
C LEU A 49 4.99 3.03 6.44
N MET A 50 5.77 2.55 5.47
CA MET A 50 5.40 2.62 4.06
C MET A 50 5.32 1.21 3.51
N LEU A 51 4.27 0.90 2.76
CA LEU A 51 4.13 -0.40 2.12
C LEU A 51 4.27 -0.25 0.61
N ASN A 52 5.23 -0.95 0.05
CA ASN A 52 5.48 -0.97 -1.39
C ASN A 52 4.72 -2.13 -2.00
N LEU A 53 3.74 -1.83 -2.82
CA LEU A 53 2.87 -2.84 -3.41
C LEU A 53 3.20 -3.18 -4.86
N ALA A 54 4.34 -2.71 -5.36
CA ALA A 54 4.68 -2.90 -6.77
C ALA A 54 4.69 -4.36 -7.20
N ALA A 55 5.13 -5.24 -6.32
CA ALA A 55 5.26 -6.67 -6.64
C ALA A 55 4.14 -7.53 -6.05
N VAL A 56 3.05 -6.90 -5.64
CA VAL A 56 1.87 -7.63 -5.19
C VAL A 56 1.07 -8.03 -6.42
N SER A 57 0.87 -9.32 -6.60
CA SER A 57 0.22 -9.82 -7.80
C SER A 57 -1.29 -9.92 -7.65
N ASP A 58 -1.79 -9.89 -6.44
CA ASP A 58 -3.20 -10.07 -6.21
C ASP A 58 -3.57 -9.45 -4.86
N ILE A 59 -4.69 -8.73 -4.81
CA ILE A 59 -5.17 -8.14 -3.59
C ILE A 59 -6.69 -8.20 -3.61
N ASP A 60 -7.29 -8.77 -2.59
CA ASP A 60 -8.72 -8.93 -2.57
C ASP A 60 -9.38 -7.99 -1.55
N GLY A 61 -10.70 -8.03 -1.48
CA GLY A 61 -11.43 -7.14 -0.58
C GLY A 61 -11.09 -7.34 0.89
N SER A 62 -10.76 -8.57 1.26
CA SER A 62 -10.38 -8.87 2.64
C SER A 62 -9.07 -8.19 2.99
N ALA A 63 -8.11 -8.22 2.06
CA ALA A 63 -6.83 -7.58 2.27
C ALA A 63 -6.98 -6.06 2.32
N ILE A 64 -7.86 -5.50 1.51
CA ILE A 64 -8.12 -4.05 1.56
C ILE A 64 -8.67 -3.68 2.94
N GLY A 65 -9.60 -4.47 3.46
CA GLY A 65 -10.14 -4.25 4.80
C GLY A 65 -9.06 -4.30 5.87
N MET A 66 -8.13 -5.24 5.73
CA MET A 66 -7.01 -5.35 6.67
C MET A 66 -6.09 -4.12 6.59
N LEU A 67 -5.81 -3.62 5.36
CA LEU A 67 -4.97 -2.44 5.22
C LEU A 67 -5.64 -1.22 5.86
N LEU A 68 -6.95 -1.09 5.72
CA LEU A 68 -7.69 0.00 6.37
C LEU A 68 -7.58 -0.11 7.89
N LEU A 69 -7.68 -1.31 8.41
CA LEU A 69 -7.59 -1.53 9.85
C LEU A 69 -6.19 -1.19 10.35
N LEU A 70 -5.14 -1.63 9.65
CA LEU A 70 -3.77 -1.33 10.05
C LEU A 70 -3.50 0.17 10.02
N SER A 71 -4.02 0.86 9.01
CA SER A 71 -3.87 2.30 8.90
C SER A 71 -4.52 3.00 10.10
N ASP A 72 -5.70 2.54 10.49
CA ASP A 72 -6.41 3.09 11.62
C ASP A 72 -5.62 2.87 12.91
N GLU A 73 -5.04 1.70 13.06
CA GLU A 73 -4.23 1.38 14.24
C GLU A 73 -3.01 2.30 14.32
N TYR A 74 -2.34 2.55 13.18
CA TYR A 74 -1.20 3.47 13.17
C TYR A 74 -1.66 4.88 13.57
N SER A 75 -2.76 5.33 13.01
CA SER A 75 -3.27 6.66 13.29
C SER A 75 -3.60 6.82 14.77
N LYS A 76 -4.24 5.82 15.35
CA LYS A 76 -4.60 5.87 16.77
C LYS A 76 -3.38 5.83 17.68
N ALA A 77 -2.29 5.25 17.21
CA ALA A 77 -1.06 5.19 17.98
C ALA A 77 -0.19 6.44 17.76
N GLY A 78 -0.68 7.41 17.01
CA GLY A 78 0.07 8.64 16.76
C GLY A 78 1.04 8.52 15.59
N GLY A 79 0.89 7.51 14.75
CA GLY A 79 1.77 7.28 13.63
C GLY A 79 1.05 7.41 12.30
N LYS A 80 1.69 6.89 11.26
CA LYS A 80 1.14 6.95 9.91
C LYS A 80 1.61 5.76 9.09
N LEU A 81 0.69 5.16 8.35
CA LEU A 81 0.96 4.11 7.41
C LEU A 81 0.51 4.58 6.03
N VAL A 82 1.38 4.53 5.04
CA VAL A 82 1.03 4.93 3.67
C VAL A 82 1.38 3.81 2.69
N LEU A 83 0.76 3.85 1.52
CA LEU A 83 1.01 2.89 0.46
C LEU A 83 1.64 3.59 -0.73
N PHE A 84 2.45 2.87 -1.50
CA PHE A 84 2.97 3.42 -2.75
C PHE A 84 3.16 2.30 -3.77
N ASN A 85 3.30 2.68 -5.03
CA ASN A 85 3.44 1.75 -6.15
C ASN A 85 2.27 0.78 -6.21
N VAL A 86 1.06 1.27 -5.97
CA VAL A 86 -0.12 0.41 -6.00
C VAL A 86 -0.39 -0.03 -7.44
N PRO A 87 -0.45 -1.33 -7.72
CA PRO A 87 -0.70 -1.78 -9.08
C PRO A 87 -2.11 -1.40 -9.51
N ARG A 88 -2.25 -1.01 -10.75
CA ARG A 88 -3.57 -0.76 -11.30
C ARG A 88 -4.19 -2.09 -11.71
N ALA A 89 -5.36 -2.39 -11.17
CA ALA A 89 -6.06 -3.61 -11.51
C ALA A 89 -7.47 -3.24 -11.91
N HIS A 90 -7.89 -3.69 -13.09
CA HIS A 90 -9.14 -3.29 -13.66
C HIS A 90 -10.33 -3.55 -12.76
N GLY A 91 -10.47 -4.68 -12.24
CA GLY A 91 -11.64 -5.04 -11.48
C GLY A 91 -11.68 -4.47 -10.08
N GLU A 92 -10.58 -3.82 -9.68
CA GLU A 92 -10.46 -3.35 -8.32
C GLU A 92 -10.41 -1.86 -8.14
N VAL A 93 -10.63 -1.12 -9.20
CA VAL A 93 -10.56 0.34 -9.15
C VAL A 93 -11.48 0.89 -8.07
N TYR A 94 -12.65 0.31 -7.95
CA TYR A 94 -13.63 0.80 -7.03
C TYR A 94 -13.19 0.59 -5.58
N GLU A 95 -12.67 -0.56 -5.27
CA GLU A 95 -12.14 -0.84 -3.93
C GLU A 95 -10.90 0.00 -3.65
N MET A 96 -10.07 0.23 -4.66
CA MET A 96 -8.89 1.05 -4.51
C MET A 96 -9.25 2.50 -4.22
N ALA A 97 -10.34 3.00 -4.82
CA ALA A 97 -10.81 4.35 -4.54
C ALA A 97 -11.27 4.46 -3.08
N ARG A 98 -11.92 3.43 -2.55
CA ARG A 98 -12.32 3.40 -1.14
C ARG A 98 -11.09 3.40 -0.23
N LEU A 99 -10.08 2.64 -0.60
CA LEU A 99 -8.84 2.57 0.15
C LEU A 99 -8.19 3.95 0.20
N GLU A 100 -8.10 4.60 -0.94
CA GLU A 100 -7.46 5.89 -1.05
C GLU A 100 -8.17 6.97 -0.23
N ALA A 101 -9.46 6.84 0.00
CA ALA A 101 -10.20 7.78 0.81
C ALA A 101 -9.78 7.73 2.29
N THR A 102 -9.16 6.66 2.71
CA THR A 102 -8.77 6.45 4.11
C THR A 102 -7.27 6.45 4.31
N ILE A 103 -6.52 5.81 3.42
CA ILE A 103 -5.08 5.69 3.51
C ILE A 103 -4.44 6.56 2.46
N GLU A 104 -3.37 7.24 2.80
CA GLU A 104 -2.62 8.02 1.82
C GLU A 104 -1.90 7.06 0.88
N ILE A 105 -2.08 7.27 -0.41
CA ILE A 105 -1.46 6.47 -1.45
C ILE A 105 -0.63 7.40 -2.32
N TYR A 106 0.61 7.03 -2.56
CA TYR A 106 1.53 7.84 -3.36
C TYR A 106 1.98 7.05 -4.57
N ARG A 107 2.43 7.78 -5.59
CA ARG A 107 2.82 7.16 -6.84
C ARG A 107 4.10 6.34 -6.67
N ASP A 108 5.03 6.87 -5.91
CA ASP A 108 6.34 6.24 -5.77
C ASP A 108 6.91 6.44 -4.37
N GLU A 109 8.08 5.85 -4.17
CA GLU A 109 8.73 5.89 -2.87
C GLU A 109 9.13 7.31 -2.47
N LEU A 110 9.54 8.13 -3.42
CA LEU A 110 9.98 9.48 -3.10
C LEU A 110 8.84 10.30 -2.52
N ASP A 111 7.68 10.29 -3.19
CA ASP A 111 6.54 11.04 -2.71
C ASP A 111 6.04 10.48 -1.38
N ALA A 112 6.04 9.15 -1.23
CA ALA A 112 5.63 8.52 0.01
C ALA A 112 6.55 8.95 1.16
N THR A 113 7.86 8.92 0.94
CA THR A 113 8.83 9.34 1.95
C THR A 113 8.63 10.79 2.33
N ASN A 114 8.52 11.65 1.31
CA ASN A 114 8.39 13.08 1.54
C ASN A 114 7.11 13.44 2.30
N SER A 115 6.08 12.60 2.21
CA SER A 115 4.82 12.85 2.90
C SER A 115 4.97 12.86 4.42
N PHE A 116 6.07 12.31 4.93
CA PHE A 116 6.30 12.28 6.38
C PHE A 116 7.00 13.56 6.87
N PHE A 117 7.36 14.45 5.97
CA PHE A 117 8.09 15.67 6.32
C PHE A 117 7.28 16.91 5.91
N PRO A 118 6.80 17.67 6.86
CA PRO A 118 5.84 18.77 6.58
C PRO A 118 6.38 19.83 5.64
N ASP A 119 7.70 20.00 5.58
CA ASP A 119 8.29 21.05 4.77
C ASP A 119 8.51 20.65 3.31
N ARG A 120 8.19 19.44 2.94
CA ARG A 120 8.43 18.94 1.59
C ARG A 120 7.15 18.98 0.77
N THR A 121 7.30 19.28 -0.51
CA THR A 121 6.16 19.29 -1.44
C THR A 121 5.88 17.88 -1.92
N VAL A 122 4.63 17.47 -1.84
CA VAL A 122 4.23 16.12 -2.22
C VAL A 122 2.90 16.19 -2.98
N ALA A 123 2.82 15.42 -4.06
CA ALA A 123 1.57 15.26 -4.79
C ALA A 123 0.95 13.93 -4.36
N ARG A 124 -0.25 13.99 -3.81
CA ARG A 124 -0.93 12.78 -3.39
C ARG A 124 -1.55 12.09 -4.59
N TYR A 125 -1.44 10.76 -4.62
CA TYR A 125 -1.96 9.99 -5.72
C TYR A 125 -3.47 9.82 -5.57
N ASP A 126 -4.22 10.14 -6.64
CA ASP A 126 -5.65 9.95 -6.69
C ASP A 126 -5.91 8.81 -7.68
N ILE A 127 -6.37 7.69 -7.20
CA ILE A 127 -6.53 6.51 -8.03
C ILE A 127 -7.57 6.71 -9.15
N LEU A 128 -8.62 7.44 -8.86
CA LEU A 128 -9.63 7.68 -9.88
C LEU A 128 -9.12 8.63 -10.96
N GLU A 129 -8.43 9.67 -10.54
CA GLU A 129 -7.85 10.59 -11.48
C GLU A 129 -6.82 9.90 -12.34
N TYR A 130 -6.00 9.06 -11.74
CA TYR A 130 -5.00 8.31 -12.47
C TYR A 130 -5.65 7.43 -13.55
N VAL A 131 -6.70 6.71 -13.20
CA VAL A 131 -7.37 5.82 -14.13
C VAL A 131 -7.97 6.62 -15.28
N GLU A 132 -8.58 7.75 -14.99
CA GLU A 132 -9.22 8.57 -16.01
C GLU A 132 -8.21 9.22 -16.94
N SER A 133 -7.05 9.56 -16.41
CA SER A 133 -6.03 10.23 -17.21
C SER A 133 -5.08 9.30 -17.93
N GLN A 134 -5.19 8.01 -17.72
CA GLN A 134 -4.31 7.07 -18.38
C GLN A 134 -4.47 7.20 -19.87
N PRO A 135 -3.34 7.29 -20.56
CA PRO A 135 -3.45 7.19 -22.00
C PRO A 135 -3.99 5.85 -22.21
N ASP A 136 -4.74 5.68 -22.87
CA ASP A 136 -5.43 4.74 -23.14
C ASP A 136 -4.87 3.65 -23.79
N GLU A 137 -3.95 2.99 -23.16
CA GLU A 137 -3.45 1.76 -23.61
C GLU A 137 -4.58 0.81 -23.73
N ASP A 138 -5.47 0.83 -22.77
CA ASP A 138 -6.60 -0.05 -22.80
C ASP A 138 -7.54 0.32 -23.90
N LYS A 139 -7.75 1.60 -24.12
CA LYS A 139 -8.62 2.01 -25.17
C LYS A 139 -7.98 1.82 -26.51
N ASN A 140 -6.68 2.04 -26.58
CA ASN A 140 -5.97 1.85 -27.82
C ASN A 140 -5.96 0.40 -28.24
N ASP A 141 -5.84 -0.47 -27.27
CA ASP A 141 -5.82 -1.87 -27.54
C ASP A 141 -7.13 -2.31 -28.10
N LYS A 142 -8.14 -1.55 -27.96
CA LYS A 142 -9.40 -1.95 -28.45
C LYS A 142 -9.55 -1.57 -29.85
N THR A 143 -8.72 -0.82 -30.39
CA THR A 143 -8.80 -0.44 -31.79
C THR A 143 -8.07 -1.41 -32.71
#